data_f9cb71e135bc254732e1b114aed3e2e7
#
_entry.id   f9cb71e135bc254732e1b114aed3e2e7
#
_cell.length_a   1.000
_cell.length_b   1.000
_cell.length_c   1.000
_cell.angle_alpha   90.00
_cell.angle_beta   90.00
_cell.angle_gamma   90.00
#
_symmetry.space_group_name_H-M   'P 1'
#
loop_
_entity.id
_entity.type
_entity.pdbx_description
1 polymer ?
#
loop_
_entity_poly.entity_id
_entity_poly.type
_entity_poly.pdbx_seq_one_letter_code
_entity_poly.pdbx_strand_id
1 'polypeptide(L)'
;YEFFSVVTSPRIWKQEASTPERAWAQLDAWFAAPSLRLIGETQEFASVLAGFVRRPRVRGAVVHDARVAAICVAHGVNTLLTRDRDFALFPELDIENPFV
;
A
#
# COMPACT_ATOMS: atom_id res chain seq x y z
N TYR A 1 3.39 -6.44 -0.08
CA TYR A 1 2.81 -7.35 -1.09
C TYR A 1 2.74 -6.70 -2.46
N GLU A 2 2.29 -5.46 -2.53
CA GLU A 2 2.13 -4.78 -3.82
C GLU A 2 3.47 -4.59 -4.54
N PHE A 3 4.50 -4.16 -3.82
CA PHE A 3 5.84 -4.04 -4.41
C PHE A 3 6.28 -5.34 -5.06
N PHE A 4 6.21 -6.45 -4.32
CA PHE A 4 6.65 -7.74 -4.82
C PHE A 4 5.83 -8.16 -6.03
N SER A 5 4.51 -7.99 -5.97
CA SER A 5 3.60 -8.33 -7.04
C SER A 5 3.91 -7.54 -8.32
N VAL A 6 4.18 -6.24 -8.20
CA VAL A 6 4.45 -5.37 -9.35
C VAL A 6 5.80 -5.68 -9.98
N VAL A 7 6.87 -5.73 -9.18
CA VAL A 7 8.24 -5.86 -9.74
C VAL A 7 8.53 -7.24 -10.28
N THR A 8 7.80 -8.27 -9.84
CA THR A 8 7.96 -9.63 -10.35
C THR A 8 6.98 -9.97 -11.47
N SER A 9 6.07 -9.07 -11.83
CA SER A 9 5.02 -9.36 -12.81
C SER A 9 5.54 -9.31 -14.24
N PRO A 10 5.51 -10.42 -15.00
CA PRO A 10 5.88 -10.39 -16.43
C PRO A 10 4.90 -9.55 -17.26
N ARG A 11 3.66 -9.37 -16.81
CA ARG A 11 2.68 -8.54 -17.51
C ARG A 11 3.09 -7.08 -17.55
N ILE A 12 3.76 -6.60 -16.50
CA ILE A 12 4.13 -5.19 -16.35
C ILE A 12 5.52 -4.95 -16.93
N TRP A 13 6.49 -5.79 -16.61
CA TRP A 13 7.89 -5.58 -16.93
C TRP A 13 8.41 -6.48 -18.05
N LYS A 14 7.65 -7.49 -18.43
CA LYS A 14 8.06 -8.49 -19.45
C LYS A 14 9.40 -9.11 -19.06
N GLN A 15 10.43 -8.97 -19.94
CA GLN A 15 11.75 -9.54 -19.68
C GLN A 15 12.54 -8.79 -18.61
N GLU A 16 12.08 -7.59 -18.26
CA GLU A 16 12.73 -6.76 -17.24
C GLU A 16 12.17 -6.99 -15.84
N ALA A 17 11.20 -7.90 -15.70
CA ALA A 17 10.65 -8.21 -14.38
C ALA A 17 11.75 -8.72 -13.45
N SER A 18 11.72 -8.26 -12.20
CA SER A 18 12.64 -8.73 -11.18
C SER A 18 12.35 -10.19 -10.85
N THR A 19 13.40 -10.97 -10.58
CA THR A 19 13.22 -12.30 -10.03
C THR A 19 12.71 -12.21 -8.60
N PRO A 20 12.05 -13.28 -8.09
CA PRO A 20 11.65 -13.31 -6.68
C PRO A 20 12.81 -13.05 -5.73
N GLU A 21 14.00 -13.57 -6.06
CA GLU A 21 15.20 -13.38 -5.22
C GLU A 21 15.62 -11.91 -5.16
N ARG A 22 15.58 -11.21 -6.30
CA ARG A 22 15.91 -9.79 -6.34
C ARG A 22 14.89 -8.95 -5.61
N ALA A 23 13.60 -9.24 -5.79
CA ALA A 23 12.54 -8.52 -5.10
C ALA A 23 12.65 -8.72 -3.60
N TRP A 24 12.92 -9.94 -3.15
CA TRP A 24 13.10 -10.22 -1.73
C TRP A 24 14.33 -9.53 -1.16
N ALA A 25 15.43 -9.50 -1.91
CA ALA A 25 16.64 -8.81 -1.49
C ALA A 25 16.37 -7.30 -1.27
N GLN A 26 15.53 -6.70 -2.11
CA GLN A 26 15.16 -5.29 -1.94
C GLN A 26 14.31 -5.11 -0.68
N LEU A 27 13.38 -6.02 -0.41
CA LEU A 27 12.59 -5.98 0.83
C LEU A 27 13.48 -6.14 2.06
N ASP A 28 14.45 -7.09 2.00
CA ASP A 28 15.41 -7.27 3.07
C ASP A 28 16.20 -5.99 3.35
N ALA A 29 16.66 -5.31 2.30
CA ALA A 29 17.38 -4.06 2.45
C ALA A 29 16.51 -3.00 3.13
N TRP A 30 15.24 -2.91 2.77
CA TRP A 30 14.31 -1.97 3.41
C TRP A 30 14.06 -2.34 4.86
N PHE A 31 13.85 -3.62 5.15
CA PHE A 31 13.61 -4.08 6.52
C PHE A 31 14.81 -3.81 7.43
N ALA A 32 16.02 -3.82 6.87
CA ALA A 32 17.24 -3.53 7.62
C ALA A 32 17.51 -2.03 7.78
N ALA A 33 16.78 -1.16 7.07
CA ALA A 33 16.99 0.28 7.15
C ALA A 33 16.60 0.80 8.54
N PRO A 34 17.44 1.63 9.19
CA PRO A 34 17.15 2.09 10.55
C PRO A 34 15.88 2.94 10.67
N SER A 35 15.49 3.61 9.60
CA SER A 35 14.31 4.48 9.58
C SER A 35 13.02 3.75 9.24
N LEU A 36 13.10 2.47 8.86
CA LEU A 36 11.91 1.72 8.50
C LEU A 36 11.12 1.34 9.76
N ARG A 37 9.80 1.45 9.66
CA ARG A 37 8.88 0.98 10.70
C ARG A 37 7.80 0.15 10.05
N LEU A 38 7.58 -1.05 10.56
CA LEU A 38 6.46 -1.88 10.15
C LEU A 38 5.23 -1.46 10.91
N ILE A 39 4.12 -1.27 10.20
CA ILE A 39 2.85 -0.88 10.81
C ILE A 39 1.78 -1.89 10.45
N GLY A 40 0.76 -1.96 11.27
CA GLY A 40 -0.37 -2.84 11.07
C GLY A 40 -1.60 -2.30 11.79
N GLU A 41 -2.62 -3.12 11.92
CA GLU A 41 -3.86 -2.74 12.58
C GLU A 41 -3.62 -2.41 14.06
N THR A 42 -4.25 -1.33 14.52
CA THR A 42 -4.25 -0.88 15.90
C THR A 42 -5.68 -0.87 16.46
N GLN A 43 -5.84 -0.41 17.70
CA GLN A 43 -7.19 -0.27 18.26
C GLN A 43 -8.01 0.78 17.50
N GLU A 44 -7.37 1.81 16.97
CA GLU A 44 -8.03 2.87 16.19
C GLU A 44 -8.43 2.42 14.80
N PHE A 45 -7.78 1.37 14.29
CA PHE A 45 -7.98 0.89 12.92
C PHE A 45 -9.46 0.60 12.64
N ALA A 46 -10.15 -0.08 13.54
CA ALA A 46 -11.51 -0.51 13.29
C ALA A 46 -12.47 0.67 13.10
N SER A 47 -12.33 1.73 13.88
CA SER A 47 -13.19 2.90 13.74
C SER A 47 -12.86 3.70 12.48
N VAL A 48 -11.60 3.80 12.10
CA VAL A 48 -11.20 4.45 10.84
C VAL A 48 -11.74 3.67 9.65
N LEU A 49 -11.55 2.35 9.65
CA LEU A 49 -12.05 1.48 8.59
C LEU A 49 -13.58 1.55 8.48
N ALA A 50 -14.28 1.57 9.59
CA ALA A 50 -15.74 1.68 9.60
C ALA A 50 -16.21 2.93 8.86
N GLY A 51 -15.51 4.05 9.03
CA GLY A 51 -15.82 5.28 8.31
C GLY A 51 -15.58 5.15 6.80
N PHE A 52 -14.50 4.49 6.42
CA PHE A 52 -14.17 4.32 5.00
C PHE A 52 -15.14 3.41 4.27
N VAL A 53 -15.48 2.26 4.86
CA VAL A 53 -16.33 1.26 4.19
C VAL A 53 -17.79 1.71 4.07
N ARG A 54 -18.19 2.78 4.76
CA ARG A 54 -19.51 3.39 4.62
C ARG A 54 -19.62 4.26 3.37
N ARG A 55 -18.51 4.61 2.74
CA ARG A 55 -18.51 5.42 1.52
C ARG A 55 -19.07 4.60 0.36
N PRO A 56 -19.93 5.19 -0.51
CA PRO A 56 -20.63 4.41 -1.55
C PRO A 56 -19.71 3.68 -2.53
N ARG A 57 -18.52 4.23 -2.81
CA ARG A 57 -17.59 3.64 -3.79
C ARG A 57 -16.68 2.58 -3.19
N VAL A 58 -16.68 2.42 -1.88
CA VAL A 58 -15.80 1.46 -1.20
C VAL A 58 -16.50 0.12 -1.11
N ARG A 59 -16.37 -0.67 -2.17
CA ARG A 59 -17.02 -1.98 -2.32
C ARG A 59 -16.09 -2.95 -3.03
N GLY A 60 -16.28 -4.24 -2.79
CA GLY A 60 -15.51 -5.30 -3.45
C GLY A 60 -14.03 -5.18 -3.16
N ALA A 61 -13.21 -5.24 -4.20
CA ALA A 61 -11.76 -5.19 -4.06
C ALA A 61 -11.24 -3.89 -3.43
N VAL A 62 -11.99 -2.79 -3.56
CA VAL A 62 -11.60 -1.50 -2.96
C VAL A 62 -11.58 -1.57 -1.43
N VAL A 63 -12.28 -2.53 -0.83
CA VAL A 63 -12.22 -2.74 0.62
C VAL A 63 -10.80 -3.08 1.08
N HIS A 64 -10.01 -3.78 0.26
CA HIS A 64 -8.60 -4.04 0.58
C HIS A 64 -7.78 -2.75 0.61
N ASP A 65 -8.07 -1.82 -0.31
CA ASP A 65 -7.43 -0.51 -0.32
C ASP A 65 -7.86 0.32 0.89
N ALA A 66 -9.14 0.22 1.26
CA ALA A 66 -9.64 0.85 2.48
C ALA A 66 -8.90 0.37 3.72
N ARG A 67 -8.57 -0.92 3.79
CA ARG A 67 -7.77 -1.49 4.89
C ARG A 67 -6.40 -0.83 4.96
N VAL A 68 -5.69 -0.74 3.84
CA VAL A 68 -4.37 -0.11 3.80
C VAL A 68 -4.47 1.36 4.18
N ALA A 69 -5.44 2.08 3.62
CA ALA A 69 -5.66 3.49 3.93
C ALA A 69 -5.96 3.69 5.43
N ALA A 70 -6.77 2.81 6.00
CA ALA A 70 -7.13 2.89 7.42
C ALA A 70 -5.92 2.64 8.34
N ILE A 71 -5.04 1.70 7.98
CA ILE A 71 -3.79 1.48 8.71
C ILE A 71 -2.94 2.76 8.68
N CYS A 72 -2.78 3.35 7.50
CA CYS A 72 -2.00 4.58 7.34
C CYS A 72 -2.56 5.72 8.19
N VAL A 73 -3.85 5.97 8.08
CA VAL A 73 -4.50 7.07 8.83
C VAL A 73 -4.40 6.84 10.33
N ALA A 74 -4.62 5.61 10.79
CA ALA A 74 -4.54 5.27 12.22
C ALA A 74 -3.14 5.48 12.80
N HIS A 75 -2.11 5.36 11.95
CA HIS A 75 -0.72 5.60 12.35
C HIS A 75 -0.22 7.03 12.09
N GLY A 76 -1.10 7.92 11.61
CA GLY A 76 -0.70 9.30 11.30
C GLY A 76 0.17 9.42 10.06
N VAL A 77 0.13 8.44 9.17
CA VAL A 77 0.86 8.49 7.89
C VAL A 77 0.15 9.47 6.97
N ASN A 78 0.90 10.41 6.38
CA ASN A 78 0.35 11.44 5.51
C ASN A 78 0.43 11.09 4.02
N THR A 79 1.45 10.34 3.61
CA THR A 79 1.72 10.06 2.21
C THR A 79 1.83 8.57 1.98
N LEU A 80 1.14 8.08 0.96
CA LEU A 80 1.21 6.67 0.53
C LEU A 80 1.83 6.62 -0.86
N LEU A 81 2.89 5.82 -0.99
CA LEU A 81 3.51 5.57 -2.28
C LEU A 81 2.83 4.36 -2.93
N THR A 82 2.08 4.61 -3.98
CA THR A 82 1.38 3.56 -4.73
C THR A 82 1.09 4.03 -6.14
N ARG A 83 0.99 3.09 -7.07
CA ARG A 83 0.51 3.38 -8.42
C ARG A 83 -0.99 3.11 -8.58
N ASP A 84 -1.64 2.64 -7.54
CA ASP A 84 -3.06 2.30 -7.59
C ASP A 84 -3.90 3.57 -7.43
N ARG A 85 -4.70 3.88 -8.47
CA ARG A 85 -5.55 5.07 -8.49
C ARG A 85 -6.75 4.97 -7.55
N ASP A 86 -7.11 3.77 -7.11
CA ASP A 86 -8.24 3.57 -6.21
C ASP A 86 -8.03 4.25 -4.86
N PHE A 87 -6.78 4.51 -4.48
CA PHE A 87 -6.49 5.26 -3.26
C PHE A 87 -6.91 6.72 -3.33
N ALA A 88 -7.25 7.26 -4.51
CA ALA A 88 -7.84 8.58 -4.62
C ALA A 88 -9.20 8.67 -3.93
N LEU A 89 -9.85 7.55 -3.62
CA LEU A 89 -11.07 7.51 -2.82
C LEU A 89 -10.84 7.84 -1.34
N PHE A 90 -9.58 7.96 -0.93
CA PHE A 90 -9.17 8.25 0.45
C PHE A 90 -8.35 9.55 0.48
N PRO A 91 -9.01 10.72 0.37
CA PRO A 91 -8.30 12.01 0.28
C PRO A 91 -7.57 12.39 1.57
N GLU A 92 -7.76 11.64 2.66
CA GLU A 92 -7.01 11.80 3.90
C GLU A 92 -5.52 11.49 3.70
N LEU A 93 -5.17 10.79 2.61
CA LEU A 93 -3.80 10.46 2.26
C LEU A 93 -3.37 11.20 1.00
N ASP A 94 -2.15 11.71 0.99
CA ASP A 94 -1.48 12.17 -0.22
C ASP A 94 -0.93 10.96 -0.95
N ILE A 95 -1.27 10.81 -2.21
CA ILE A 95 -0.88 9.66 -3.01
C ILE A 95 0.22 10.08 -3.97
N GLU A 96 1.33 9.34 -3.96
CA GLU A 96 2.42 9.54 -4.90
C GLU A 96 2.71 8.24 -5.63
N ASN A 97 2.88 8.33 -6.96
CA ASN A 97 3.29 7.19 -7.76
C ASN A 97 4.81 7.13 -7.81
N PRO A 98 5.45 6.12 -7.20
CA PRO A 98 6.91 6.05 -7.16
C PRO A 98 7.54 5.66 -8.49
N PHE A 99 6.74 5.30 -9.49
CA PHE A 99 7.21 4.86 -10.81
C PHE A 99 7.11 5.94 -11.88
N VAL A 100 6.76 7.14 -11.49
CA VAL A 100 6.65 8.29 -12.42
C VAL A 100 7.82 9.23 -12.26
#